data_e7f5a5ad01b9cd92c99c831cacd64dc3
#
_entry.id   e7f5a5ad01b9cd92c99c831cacd64dc3
#
_cell.length_a   1.000
_cell.length_b   1.000
_cell.length_c   1.000
_cell.angle_alpha   90.00
_cell.angle_beta   90.00
_cell.angle_gamma   90.00
#
_symmetry.space_group_name_H-M   'P 1'
#
loop_
_entity.id
_entity.type
_entity.pdbx_description
1 polymer ?
#
loop_
_entity_poly.entity_id
_entity_poly.type
_entity_poly.pdbx_seq_one_letter_code
_entity_poly.pdbx_strand_id
1 'polypeptide(L)'
;MTFEKEYCGSTQNVIKSVLLQKADAGVTLNSELDKEPPDVLSQIRRILETREIPSHPLSAHPRVPSSVRAAVKKAVLAIGAAPEGAAFLGNVWLASPVATDYEKDYQALDELDVKKLSNWGE
;
A
#
# COMPACT_ATOMS: atom_id res chain seq x y z
N MET A 1 26.94 -0.65 7.25
CA MET A 1 25.96 -1.01 8.30
C MET A 1 25.33 -2.30 7.86
N THR A 2 25.46 -3.36 8.63
CA THR A 2 24.85 -4.67 8.39
C THR A 2 23.65 -4.81 9.32
N PHE A 3 22.56 -5.39 8.86
CA PHE A 3 21.37 -5.69 9.65
C PHE A 3 20.80 -7.06 9.23
N GLU A 4 20.21 -7.74 10.18
CA GLU A 4 19.44 -8.94 9.90
C GLU A 4 18.01 -8.57 9.52
N LYS A 5 17.43 -9.32 8.61
CA LYS A 5 16.09 -9.11 8.09
C LYS A 5 15.20 -10.30 8.46
N GLU A 6 14.06 -10.02 9.10
CA GLU A 6 13.05 -11.00 9.42
C GLU A 6 11.71 -10.63 8.79
N TYR A 7 11.01 -11.60 8.25
CA TYR A 7 9.66 -11.45 7.73
C TYR A 7 8.63 -11.94 8.75
N CYS A 8 7.85 -11.02 9.30
CA CYS A 8 6.91 -11.32 10.38
C CYS A 8 5.54 -11.84 9.89
N GLY A 9 5.33 -11.97 8.59
CA GLY A 9 4.10 -12.49 7.97
C GLY A 9 2.91 -11.53 7.93
N SER A 10 2.86 -10.52 8.81
CA SER A 10 1.82 -9.47 8.78
C SER A 10 2.33 -8.16 9.36
N THR A 11 1.67 -7.04 8.97
CA THR A 11 1.98 -5.69 9.49
C THR A 11 1.81 -5.61 11.01
N GLN A 12 0.78 -6.24 11.57
CA GLN A 12 0.56 -6.31 13.01
C GLN A 12 1.69 -7.06 13.73
N ASN A 13 2.21 -8.14 13.14
CA ASN A 13 3.33 -8.86 13.72
C ASN A 13 4.62 -8.03 13.70
N VAL A 14 4.83 -7.21 12.67
CA VAL A 14 5.96 -6.25 12.62
C VAL A 14 5.86 -5.29 13.80
N ILE A 15 4.71 -4.66 14.01
CA ILE A 15 4.47 -3.73 15.12
C ILE A 15 4.73 -4.42 16.46
N LYS A 16 4.19 -5.63 16.66
CA LYS A 16 4.40 -6.41 17.88
C LYS A 16 5.86 -6.79 18.10
N SER A 17 6.60 -7.11 17.05
CA SER A 17 8.02 -7.46 17.16
C SER A 17 8.86 -6.30 17.68
N VAL A 18 8.56 -5.07 17.25
CA VAL A 18 9.20 -3.85 17.76
C VAL A 18 8.81 -3.57 19.21
N LEU A 19 7.51 -3.65 19.53
CA LEU A 19 7.01 -3.44 20.90
C LEU A 19 7.62 -4.43 21.90
N LEU A 20 7.77 -5.68 21.50
CA LEU A 20 8.36 -6.74 22.33
C LEU A 20 9.89 -6.74 22.32
N GLN A 21 10.50 -5.74 21.69
CA GLN A 21 11.97 -5.60 21.57
C GLN A 21 12.64 -6.82 20.92
N LYS A 22 11.93 -7.54 20.06
CA LYS A 22 12.47 -8.63 19.24
C LYS A 22 13.15 -8.10 17.99
N ALA A 23 12.77 -6.90 17.56
CA ALA A 23 13.38 -6.16 16.46
C ALA A 23 13.59 -4.71 16.88
N ASP A 24 14.70 -4.12 16.46
CA ASP A 24 15.05 -2.72 16.74
C ASP A 24 14.22 -1.74 15.90
N ALA A 25 13.80 -2.16 14.70
CA ALA A 25 12.97 -1.39 13.80
C ALA A 25 12.07 -2.31 12.94
N GLY A 26 10.98 -1.76 12.43
CA GLY A 26 10.07 -2.48 11.55
C GLY A 26 9.58 -1.60 10.40
N VAL A 27 9.24 -2.22 9.28
CA VAL A 27 8.63 -1.56 8.11
C VAL A 27 7.18 -1.98 8.02
N THR A 28 6.28 -1.01 8.04
CA THR A 28 4.83 -1.23 7.97
C THR A 28 4.15 -0.13 7.15
N LEU A 29 2.87 -0.27 6.88
CA LEU A 29 2.06 0.77 6.27
C LEU A 29 1.60 1.78 7.32
N ASN A 30 1.64 3.08 7.00
CA ASN A 30 1.12 4.12 7.90
C ASN A 30 -0.34 3.86 8.27
N SER A 31 -1.16 3.46 7.30
CA SER A 31 -2.59 3.15 7.51
C SER A 31 -2.84 1.98 8.47
N GLU A 32 -1.89 1.07 8.62
CA GLU A 32 -1.99 -0.02 9.60
C GLU A 32 -1.50 0.43 10.98
N LEU A 33 -0.41 1.21 11.01
CA LEU A 33 0.09 1.76 12.26
C LEU A 33 -0.94 2.72 12.91
N ASP A 34 -1.61 3.56 12.10
CA ASP A 34 -2.61 4.53 12.58
C ASP A 34 -3.88 3.88 13.18
N LYS A 35 -4.09 2.58 12.96
CA LYS A 35 -5.19 1.82 13.58
C LYS A 35 -4.87 1.32 14.99
N GLU A 36 -3.59 1.36 15.37
CA GLU A 36 -3.17 0.88 16.69
C GLU A 36 -3.68 1.82 17.81
N PRO A 37 -3.95 1.28 19.01
CA PRO A 37 -4.38 2.06 20.15
C PRO A 37 -3.35 3.14 20.55
N PRO A 38 -3.77 4.24 21.19
CA PRO A 38 -2.88 5.33 21.59
C PRO A 38 -1.73 4.92 22.50
N ASP A 39 -1.93 3.95 23.36
CA ASP A 39 -0.90 3.40 24.24
C ASP A 39 0.19 2.63 23.47
N VAL A 40 -0.17 1.97 22.38
CA VAL A 40 0.78 1.36 21.44
C VAL A 40 1.53 2.43 20.66
N LEU A 41 0.81 3.40 20.10
CA LEU A 41 1.41 4.48 19.33
C LEU A 41 2.42 5.31 20.14
N SER A 42 2.17 5.49 21.42
CA SER A 42 3.08 6.22 22.31
C SER A 42 4.44 5.53 22.54
N GLN A 43 4.53 4.23 22.27
CA GLN A 43 5.74 3.44 22.43
C GLN A 43 6.54 3.30 21.14
N ILE A 44 6.00 3.74 20.02
CA ILE A 44 6.61 3.62 18.68
C ILE A 44 6.90 5.01 18.12
N ARG A 45 8.07 5.17 17.50
CA ARG A 45 8.45 6.38 16.80
C ARG A 45 8.64 6.10 15.31
N ARG A 46 7.96 6.84 14.44
CA ARG A 46 8.28 6.87 13.01
C ARG A 46 9.63 7.53 12.81
N ILE A 47 10.56 6.82 12.21
CA ILE A 47 11.93 7.28 11.94
C ILE A 47 12.15 7.64 10.48
N LEU A 48 11.34 7.09 9.59
CA LEU A 48 11.38 7.34 8.16
C LEU A 48 9.99 7.11 7.56
N GLU A 49 9.60 7.97 6.64
CA GLU A 49 8.46 7.77 5.77
C GLU A 49 8.91 7.84 4.31
N THR A 50 8.44 6.90 3.51
CA THR A 50 8.68 6.92 2.07
C THR A 50 7.73 7.88 1.37
N ARG A 51 8.03 8.24 0.12
CA ARG A 51 7.06 8.94 -0.73
C ARG A 51 5.77 8.13 -0.80
N GLU A 52 4.64 8.82 -0.71
CA GLU A 52 3.32 8.20 -0.91
C GLU A 52 3.17 7.73 -2.37
N ILE A 53 2.65 6.53 -2.52
CA ILE A 53 2.38 5.91 -3.83
C ILE A 53 0.90 5.48 -3.82
N PRO A 54 0.12 5.76 -4.88
CA PRO A 54 -1.23 5.22 -4.98
C PRO A 54 -1.20 3.69 -4.90
N SER A 55 -1.93 3.14 -3.94
CA SER A 55 -2.00 1.69 -3.70
C SER A 55 -3.20 1.06 -4.38
N HIS A 56 -3.17 -0.26 -4.56
CA HIS A 56 -4.27 -1.08 -5.10
C HIS A 56 -4.79 -0.59 -6.46
N PRO A 57 -3.93 -0.46 -7.51
CA PRO A 57 -4.38 0.01 -8.81
C PRO A 57 -5.31 -1.02 -9.48
N LEU A 58 -6.41 -0.53 -10.05
CA LEU A 58 -7.20 -1.31 -10.99
C LEU A 58 -6.60 -1.15 -12.38
N SER A 59 -5.93 -2.20 -12.86
CA SER A 59 -5.24 -2.21 -14.16
C SER A 59 -5.98 -3.02 -15.20
N ALA A 60 -5.91 -2.62 -16.46
CA ALA A 60 -6.45 -3.35 -17.58
C ALA A 60 -5.34 -3.76 -18.55
N HIS A 61 -5.36 -5.01 -18.99
CA HIS A 61 -4.43 -5.50 -20.00
C HIS A 61 -4.60 -4.70 -21.32
N PRO A 62 -3.54 -4.41 -22.09
CA PRO A 62 -3.60 -3.65 -23.34
C PRO A 62 -4.59 -4.19 -24.39
N ARG A 63 -4.86 -5.53 -24.37
CA ARG A 63 -5.84 -6.18 -25.25
C ARG A 63 -7.28 -5.73 -25.01
N VAL A 64 -7.58 -5.14 -23.85
CA VAL A 64 -8.94 -4.67 -23.53
C VAL A 64 -9.21 -3.39 -24.32
N PRO A 65 -10.27 -3.33 -25.14
CA PRO A 65 -10.60 -2.15 -25.94
C PRO A 65 -10.68 -0.88 -25.10
N SER A 66 -10.22 0.23 -25.64
CA SER A 66 -10.18 1.52 -24.93
C SER A 66 -11.57 1.98 -24.44
N SER A 67 -12.61 1.71 -25.23
CA SER A 67 -14.00 2.00 -24.86
C SER A 67 -14.43 1.22 -23.61
N VAL A 68 -14.05 -0.06 -23.49
CA VAL A 68 -14.35 -0.88 -22.32
C VAL A 68 -13.58 -0.38 -21.10
N ARG A 69 -12.30 -0.05 -21.27
CA ARG A 69 -11.48 0.53 -20.18
C ARG A 69 -12.08 1.83 -19.66
N ALA A 70 -12.51 2.71 -20.57
CA ALA A 70 -13.16 3.97 -20.21
C ALA A 70 -14.49 3.75 -19.48
N ALA A 71 -15.31 2.80 -19.94
CA ALA A 71 -16.58 2.47 -19.31
C ALA A 71 -16.38 1.92 -17.89
N VAL A 72 -15.42 0.99 -17.68
CA VAL A 72 -15.10 0.43 -16.36
C VAL A 72 -14.57 1.53 -15.44
N LYS A 73 -13.63 2.36 -15.89
CA LYS A 73 -13.11 3.50 -15.11
C LYS A 73 -14.26 4.41 -14.66
N LYS A 74 -15.14 4.80 -15.57
CA LYS A 74 -16.30 5.66 -15.26
C LYS A 74 -17.21 5.00 -14.22
N ALA A 75 -17.50 3.71 -14.39
CA ALA A 75 -18.39 2.96 -13.48
C ALA A 75 -17.80 2.89 -12.07
N VAL A 76 -16.52 2.52 -11.93
CA VAL A 76 -15.86 2.42 -10.63
C VAL A 76 -15.81 3.76 -9.91
N LEU A 77 -15.47 4.85 -10.61
CA LEU A 77 -15.48 6.20 -10.03
C LEU A 77 -16.89 6.63 -9.60
N ALA A 78 -17.91 6.31 -10.38
CA ALA A 78 -19.30 6.63 -10.04
C ALA A 78 -19.79 5.83 -8.82
N ILE A 79 -19.45 4.54 -8.73
CA ILE A 79 -19.76 3.71 -7.55
C ILE A 79 -19.07 4.28 -6.31
N GLY A 80 -17.79 4.61 -6.39
CA GLY A 80 -17.02 5.13 -5.26
C GLY A 80 -17.47 6.53 -4.79
N ALA A 81 -18.16 7.28 -5.64
CA ALA A 81 -18.71 8.58 -5.27
C ALA A 81 -19.97 8.49 -4.38
N ALA A 82 -20.64 7.34 -4.32
CA ALA A 82 -21.78 7.11 -3.46
C ALA A 82 -21.37 6.42 -2.16
N PRO A 83 -21.90 6.82 -0.98
CA PRO A 83 -21.48 6.24 0.31
C PRO A 83 -21.62 4.71 0.38
N GLU A 84 -22.75 4.17 -0.12
CA GLU A 84 -22.98 2.73 -0.16
C GLU A 84 -22.00 2.01 -1.10
N GLY A 85 -21.70 2.63 -2.25
CA GLY A 85 -20.74 2.13 -3.22
C GLY A 85 -19.31 2.16 -2.68
N ALA A 86 -18.92 3.22 -1.98
CA ALA A 86 -17.64 3.33 -1.31
C ALA A 86 -17.47 2.23 -0.24
N ALA A 87 -18.51 1.96 0.55
CA ALA A 87 -18.51 0.86 1.52
C ALA A 87 -18.34 -0.51 0.84
N PHE A 88 -19.05 -0.74 -0.28
CA PHE A 88 -18.92 -1.95 -1.06
C PHE A 88 -17.51 -2.12 -1.65
N LEU A 89 -16.96 -1.08 -2.28
CA LEU A 89 -15.61 -1.07 -2.83
C LEU A 89 -14.53 -1.19 -1.75
N GLY A 90 -14.82 -0.78 -0.52
CA GLY A 90 -13.94 -0.95 0.63
C GLY A 90 -13.57 -2.41 0.90
N ASN A 91 -14.47 -3.35 0.60
CA ASN A 91 -14.22 -4.79 0.75
C ASN A 91 -13.11 -5.31 -0.20
N VAL A 92 -12.80 -4.57 -1.24
CA VAL A 92 -11.72 -4.87 -2.21
C VAL A 92 -10.63 -3.78 -2.21
N TRP A 93 -10.51 -3.04 -1.12
CA TRP A 93 -9.48 -2.01 -0.92
C TRP A 93 -9.57 -0.81 -1.87
N LEU A 94 -10.75 -0.53 -2.40
CA LEU A 94 -11.03 0.56 -3.35
C LEU A 94 -12.07 1.55 -2.82
N ALA A 95 -12.16 1.75 -1.51
CA ALA A 95 -13.17 2.59 -0.88
C ALA A 95 -13.26 4.03 -1.43
N SER A 96 -12.13 4.59 -1.86
CA SER A 96 -12.06 5.95 -2.41
C SER A 96 -11.28 5.95 -3.72
N PRO A 97 -11.85 5.38 -4.82
CA PRO A 97 -11.15 5.28 -6.08
C PRO A 97 -10.90 6.66 -6.68
N VAL A 98 -9.68 6.87 -7.15
CA VAL A 98 -9.26 8.07 -7.87
C VAL A 98 -8.78 7.73 -9.27
N ALA A 99 -8.95 8.65 -10.19
CA ALA A 99 -8.37 8.48 -11.51
C ALA A 99 -6.86 8.68 -11.43
N THR A 100 -6.10 7.68 -11.90
CA THR A 100 -4.65 7.72 -11.95
C THR A 100 -4.15 7.72 -13.37
N ASP A 101 -2.94 8.19 -13.55
CA ASP A 101 -2.19 8.17 -14.80
C ASP A 101 -0.88 7.40 -14.57
N TYR A 102 -0.58 6.42 -15.44
CA TYR A 102 0.57 5.57 -15.25
C TYR A 102 1.90 6.35 -15.28
N GLU A 103 2.06 7.24 -16.26
CA GLU A 103 3.31 8.00 -16.44
C GLU A 103 3.57 8.93 -15.23
N LYS A 104 2.50 9.47 -14.67
CA LYS A 104 2.57 10.43 -13.58
C LYS A 104 2.73 9.77 -12.22
N ASP A 105 1.98 8.69 -11.99
CA ASP A 105 1.80 8.13 -10.66
C ASP A 105 2.66 6.88 -10.42
N TYR A 106 3.00 6.13 -11.47
CA TYR A 106 3.63 4.81 -11.35
C TYR A 106 4.94 4.63 -12.14
N GLN A 107 5.20 5.40 -13.20
CA GLN A 107 6.37 5.20 -14.07
C GLN A 107 7.68 5.16 -13.30
N ALA A 108 7.82 5.94 -12.24
CA ALA A 108 9.02 5.92 -11.41
C ALA A 108 9.29 4.54 -10.75
N LEU A 109 8.31 3.65 -10.70
CA LEU A 109 8.48 2.30 -10.18
C LEU A 109 9.16 1.38 -11.20
N ASP A 110 9.17 1.71 -12.49
CA ASP A 110 9.86 0.93 -13.53
C ASP A 110 11.38 0.95 -13.36
N GLU A 111 11.90 1.97 -12.67
CA GLU A 111 13.33 2.09 -12.36
C GLU A 111 13.76 1.16 -11.21
N LEU A 112 12.82 0.54 -10.54
CA LEU A 112 13.11 -0.37 -9.43
C LEU A 112 13.55 -1.73 -9.98
N ASP A 113 14.76 -2.13 -9.64
CA ASP A 113 15.24 -3.50 -9.88
C ASP A 113 14.60 -4.45 -8.84
N VAL A 114 13.44 -5.01 -9.22
CA VAL A 114 12.67 -5.91 -8.34
C VAL A 114 13.49 -7.15 -7.95
N LYS A 115 14.37 -7.65 -8.83
CA LYS A 115 15.23 -8.80 -8.51
C LYS A 115 16.25 -8.45 -7.46
N LYS A 116 16.88 -7.29 -7.58
CA LYS A 116 17.82 -6.78 -6.58
C LYS A 116 17.13 -6.49 -5.25
N LEU A 117 15.90 -5.97 -5.30
CA LEU A 117 15.13 -5.68 -4.08
C LEU A 117 14.61 -6.95 -3.39
N SER A 118 14.28 -8.01 -4.13
CA SER A 118 13.85 -9.29 -3.54
C SER A 118 14.98 -9.99 -2.78
N ASN A 119 16.22 -9.77 -3.19
CA ASN A 119 17.42 -10.34 -2.56
C ASN A 119 18.13 -9.35 -1.62
N TRP A 120 17.48 -8.24 -1.33
CA TRP A 120 18.05 -7.21 -0.48
C TRP A 120 18.25 -7.72 0.95
N GLY A 121 19.50 -7.64 1.42
CA GLY A 121 19.88 -8.11 2.76
C GLY A 121 20.41 -9.56 2.81
N GLU A 122 20.66 -10.21 1.65
CA GLU A 122 21.45 -11.44 1.55
C GLU A 122 22.94 -11.14 1.44
#